data_0424e61b5bcb934a5f838f2e3c90ad6f
#
_entry.id   0424e61b5bcb934a5f838f2e3c90ad6f
#
_cell.length_a   1.000
_cell.length_b   1.000
_cell.length_c   1.000
_cell.angle_alpha   90.00
_cell.angle_beta   90.00
_cell.angle_gamma   90.00
#
_symmetry.space_group_name_H-M   'P 1'
#
loop_
_entity.id
_entity.type
_entity.pdbx_description
1 polymer ?
#
loop_
_entity_poly.entity_id
_entity_poly.type
_entity_poly.pdbx_seq_one_letter_code
_entity_poly.pdbx_strand_id
1 'polypeptide(L)'
;MTLIDRNPLPFLSAGPTRRGLLAMAGASLLVPAAAKAELVINLSGGTFQPMPIAIADFGGDGGVLVSGVITNNLKRCGYFLPVDKSRFPEKNPPFDAAPQFQAWQAAGVQALVTGRVAREAGRIRAEFRLWDVATGTQTDGQQYFTDPSNSRRVGHIISDAIFSKITGLGGFFDTRVVFVDESGTKENRRKRLAIMDQDGANVRYLTNGDVSVVTPRYSPVGQDVTFMSQRHGEQPRVQVLNIETGQRQIVGNFPDMTSSPRFAPNGQRIVLSLQQGGNANLYAIDIGSRTTQRLTSTAAIDTSPSYAPDGSRIVFESDRGGSQQLYVMGAGGGEGQRISFGQGRYSQPSWSPRGDLIAFTRQSPNGFAIGVMRPDGSGERILTEGFHNEAPNWAPNGQYLMFFRDPGGETGGKLYMVDITGRVEVPVPTPAYASDPTWSPLLSGAAR
;
A
#
# COMPACT_ATOMS: atom_id res chain seq x y z
N MET A 1 11.33 -7.61 -14.84
CA MET A 1 11.54 -6.78 -13.61
C MET A 1 13.03 -6.58 -13.41
N THR A 2 13.55 -5.36 -13.57
CA THR A 2 14.99 -5.09 -13.45
C THR A 2 15.39 -5.18 -11.98
N LEU A 3 16.37 -6.01 -11.65
CA LEU A 3 16.90 -6.16 -10.30
C LEU A 3 17.54 -4.85 -9.84
N ILE A 4 17.32 -4.48 -8.59
CA ILE A 4 18.01 -3.39 -7.90
C ILE A 4 18.89 -4.03 -6.84
N ASP A 5 20.21 -3.96 -7.04
CA ASP A 5 21.18 -4.50 -6.09
C ASP A 5 21.33 -3.52 -4.92
N ARG A 6 21.41 -4.05 -3.70
CA ARG A 6 21.48 -3.29 -2.45
C ARG A 6 22.72 -3.67 -1.66
N ASN A 7 23.46 -2.66 -1.17
CA ASN A 7 24.61 -2.84 -0.30
C ASN A 7 24.61 -1.81 0.83
N PRO A 8 25.04 -2.16 2.06
CA PRO A 8 25.19 -1.21 3.15
C PRO A 8 26.34 -0.23 2.88
N LEU A 9 26.20 1.01 3.35
CA LEU A 9 27.27 2.00 3.37
C LEU A 9 27.99 1.99 4.73
N PRO A 10 29.32 2.27 4.76
CA PRO A 10 30.02 2.44 6.03
C PRO A 10 29.48 3.66 6.80
N PHE A 11 29.38 3.52 8.12
CA PHE A 11 29.01 4.64 8.99
C PHE A 11 30.11 5.69 9.04
N LEU A 12 29.72 6.97 8.91
CA LEU A 12 30.62 8.10 9.16
C LEU A 12 30.57 8.43 10.66
N SER A 13 31.72 8.42 11.31
CA SER A 13 31.87 8.91 12.69
C SER A 13 32.17 10.40 12.69
N ALA A 14 31.52 11.18 13.53
CA ALA A 14 32.03 12.50 13.89
C ALA A 14 33.38 12.31 14.61
N GLY A 15 34.48 12.75 14.01
CA GLY A 15 35.83 12.62 14.61
C GLY A 15 35.88 13.25 16.00
N PRO A 16 36.74 12.75 16.94
CA PRO A 16 36.84 13.31 18.26
C PRO A 16 37.35 14.75 18.19
N THR A 17 36.61 15.68 18.77
CA THR A 17 37.04 17.06 18.95
C THR A 17 38.28 17.07 19.83
N ARG A 18 39.34 17.79 19.40
CA ARG A 18 40.67 17.90 20.06
C ARG A 18 40.65 18.61 21.44
N ARG A 19 39.70 18.35 22.32
CA ARG A 19 39.63 18.87 23.69
C ARG A 19 39.26 17.79 24.68
N GLY A 20 40.07 16.80 24.89
CA GLY A 20 39.79 15.71 25.81
C GLY A 20 40.98 14.88 26.23
N LEU A 21 42.22 15.45 26.19
CA LEU A 21 43.41 14.78 26.68
C LEU A 21 44.02 15.63 27.82
N LEU A 22 43.48 15.48 29.04
CA LEU A 22 44.18 15.69 30.31
C LEU A 22 43.20 15.54 31.48
N ALA A 23 43.12 14.33 32.04
CA ALA A 23 42.98 14.06 33.48
C ALA A 23 42.79 12.54 33.69
N MET A 24 43.86 11.85 33.91
CA MET A 24 43.83 10.56 34.61
C MET A 24 43.89 10.82 36.10
N ALA A 25 42.90 10.31 36.83
CA ALA A 25 43.08 9.66 38.14
C ALA A 25 41.71 9.26 38.73
N GLY A 26 41.50 7.99 38.82
CA GLY A 26 40.82 7.25 39.88
C GLY A 26 39.47 7.71 40.40
N ALA A 27 38.37 7.12 39.82
CA ALA A 27 37.17 6.68 40.56
C ALA A 27 36.31 5.83 39.61
N SER A 28 36.18 4.55 39.93
CA SER A 28 35.22 3.68 39.24
C SER A 28 33.80 4.08 39.64
N LEU A 29 33.27 5.13 39.01
CA LEU A 29 31.88 5.47 39.01
C LEU A 29 31.22 4.63 37.90
N LEU A 30 30.31 3.72 38.26
CA LEU A 30 29.33 3.14 37.42
C LEU A 30 28.55 4.30 36.72
N VAL A 31 29.03 4.72 35.57
CA VAL A 31 28.26 5.61 34.69
C VAL A 31 27.15 4.72 34.13
N PRO A 32 25.86 5.01 34.43
CA PRO A 32 24.77 4.32 33.73
C PRO A 32 25.02 4.57 32.24
N ALA A 33 25.08 3.47 31.47
CA ALA A 33 25.12 3.57 30.02
C ALA A 33 23.94 4.42 29.62
N ALA A 34 24.19 5.64 29.16
CA ALA A 34 23.16 6.50 28.60
C ALA A 34 22.51 5.68 27.49
N ALA A 35 21.26 5.28 27.67
CA ALA A 35 20.47 4.66 26.63
C ALA A 35 20.54 5.61 25.43
N LYS A 36 21.19 5.19 24.36
CA LYS A 36 21.19 5.94 23.10
C LYS A 36 19.72 6.08 22.72
N ALA A 37 19.18 7.29 22.78
CA ALA A 37 17.84 7.57 22.27
C ALA A 37 17.89 7.18 20.79
N GLU A 38 17.22 6.08 20.45
CA GLU A 38 17.11 5.64 19.05
C GLU A 38 16.07 6.54 18.38
N LEU A 39 16.35 6.95 17.13
CA LEU A 39 15.42 7.75 16.32
C LEU A 39 14.20 6.88 15.97
N VAL A 40 13.19 6.88 16.82
CA VAL A 40 11.96 6.07 16.68
C VAL A 40 10.72 6.91 16.93
N ILE A 41 9.70 6.74 16.09
CA ILE A 41 8.38 7.31 16.33
C ILE A 41 7.62 6.36 17.27
N ASN A 42 7.25 6.86 18.46
CA ASN A 42 6.40 6.10 19.38
C ASN A 42 4.96 6.12 18.89
N LEU A 43 4.45 4.95 18.49
CA LEU A 43 3.09 4.75 17.99
C LEU A 43 2.09 4.40 19.09
N SER A 44 2.54 4.18 20.34
CA SER A 44 1.72 3.76 21.47
C SER A 44 1.42 4.94 22.39
N GLY A 45 0.23 5.51 22.27
CA GLY A 45 -0.38 6.43 23.24
C GLY A 45 -0.08 7.92 23.04
N GLY A 46 -1.08 8.76 23.25
CA GLY A 46 -0.97 10.22 23.22
C GLY A 46 -1.33 10.85 21.88
N THR A 47 -1.18 12.18 21.79
CA THR A 47 -1.39 12.94 20.57
C THR A 47 -0.20 12.68 19.63
N PHE A 48 -0.40 11.88 18.59
CA PHE A 48 0.63 11.62 17.58
C PHE A 48 0.98 12.93 16.86
N GLN A 49 2.27 13.26 16.82
CA GLN A 49 2.80 14.35 16.01
C GLN A 49 3.77 13.81 14.96
N PRO A 50 3.58 14.18 13.67
CA PRO A 50 4.52 13.78 12.62
C PRO A 50 5.94 14.29 12.91
N MET A 51 6.95 13.42 12.69
CA MET A 51 8.35 13.73 12.95
C MET A 51 8.87 14.74 11.92
N PRO A 52 9.45 15.90 12.35
CA PRO A 52 10.12 16.81 11.45
C PRO A 52 11.36 16.16 10.81
N ILE A 53 11.33 16.01 9.48
CA ILE A 53 12.41 15.39 8.70
C ILE A 53 12.87 16.33 7.59
N ALA A 54 14.18 16.45 7.39
CA ALA A 54 14.75 17.15 6.25
C ALA A 54 15.27 16.14 5.22
N ILE A 55 14.88 16.32 3.97
CA ILE A 55 15.38 15.56 2.84
C ILE A 55 16.15 16.53 1.94
N ALA A 56 17.48 16.50 2.02
CA ALA A 56 18.34 17.32 1.18
C ALA A 56 18.19 16.90 -0.30
N ASP A 57 18.44 17.83 -1.22
CA ASP A 57 18.55 17.45 -2.62
C ASP A 57 19.74 16.50 -2.81
N PHE A 58 19.49 15.36 -3.43
CA PHE A 58 20.55 14.42 -3.71
C PHE A 58 21.45 14.99 -4.82
N GLY A 59 22.75 14.92 -4.61
CA GLY A 59 23.72 15.33 -5.62
C GLY A 59 23.69 14.44 -6.86
N GLY A 60 24.15 14.99 -7.99
CA GLY A 60 24.29 14.27 -9.26
C GLY A 60 23.02 14.24 -10.13
N ASP A 61 23.19 13.72 -11.34
CA ASP A 61 22.12 13.65 -12.36
C ASP A 61 21.00 12.71 -11.92
N GLY A 62 19.76 13.22 -11.89
CA GLY A 62 18.59 12.49 -11.37
C GLY A 62 18.43 12.54 -9.85
N GLY A 63 19.38 13.11 -9.09
CA GLY A 63 19.32 13.15 -7.63
C GLY A 63 18.13 13.91 -7.08
N VAL A 64 17.80 15.06 -7.66
CA VAL A 64 16.60 15.86 -7.28
C VAL A 64 15.31 15.09 -7.51
N LEU A 65 15.22 14.28 -8.56
CA LEU A 65 14.05 13.41 -8.77
C LEU A 65 13.91 12.39 -7.64
N VAL A 66 15.00 11.74 -7.24
CA VAL A 66 15.00 10.73 -6.16
C VAL A 66 14.60 11.36 -4.84
N SER A 67 15.23 12.48 -4.44
CA SER A 67 14.89 13.18 -3.18
C SER A 67 13.47 13.75 -3.19
N GLY A 68 12.95 14.16 -4.35
CA GLY A 68 11.58 14.61 -4.52
C GLY A 68 10.56 13.49 -4.30
N VAL A 69 10.81 12.27 -4.81
CA VAL A 69 9.98 11.10 -4.55
C VAL A 69 9.98 10.74 -3.07
N ILE A 70 11.15 10.73 -2.42
CA ILE A 70 11.27 10.46 -0.99
C ILE A 70 10.45 11.48 -0.18
N THR A 71 10.60 12.78 -0.48
CA THR A 71 9.86 13.86 0.20
C THR A 71 8.35 13.67 0.07
N ASN A 72 7.86 13.37 -1.13
CA ASN A 72 6.44 13.16 -1.38
C ASN A 72 5.90 11.93 -0.62
N ASN A 73 6.62 10.81 -0.66
CA ASN A 73 6.22 9.57 0.02
C ASN A 73 6.14 9.77 1.54
N LEU A 74 7.18 10.34 2.14
CA LEU A 74 7.23 10.55 3.59
C LEU A 74 6.18 11.58 4.06
N LYS A 75 5.89 12.59 3.23
CA LYS A 75 4.79 13.53 3.51
C LYS A 75 3.44 12.84 3.49
N ARG A 76 3.17 12.05 2.44
CA ARG A 76 1.84 11.42 2.22
C ARG A 76 1.51 10.35 3.26
N CYS A 77 2.50 9.67 3.82
CA CYS A 77 2.24 8.63 4.83
C CYS A 77 1.79 9.18 6.19
N GLY A 78 1.96 10.48 6.44
CA GLY A 78 1.50 11.17 7.64
C GLY A 78 2.36 10.95 8.89
N TYR A 79 3.37 10.10 8.84
CA TYR A 79 4.30 9.88 9.96
C TYR A 79 5.40 10.94 10.04
N PHE A 80 5.64 11.66 8.95
CA PHE A 80 6.69 12.65 8.83
C PHE A 80 6.16 14.01 8.39
N LEU A 81 6.83 15.04 8.86
CA LEU A 81 6.63 16.42 8.42
C LEU A 81 7.91 16.90 7.72
N PRO A 82 7.98 16.78 6.37
CA PRO A 82 9.14 17.31 5.65
C PRO A 82 9.28 18.82 5.88
N VAL A 83 10.45 19.23 6.36
CA VAL A 83 10.78 20.62 6.61
C VAL A 83 11.02 21.33 5.27
N ASP A 84 10.51 22.56 5.13
CA ASP A 84 10.68 23.36 3.92
C ASP A 84 12.17 23.65 3.65
N LYS A 85 12.60 23.46 2.41
CA LYS A 85 13.99 23.63 1.99
C LYS A 85 14.53 25.07 2.19
N SER A 86 13.66 26.07 2.23
CA SER A 86 14.05 27.45 2.55
C SER A 86 14.61 27.62 3.96
N ARG A 87 14.29 26.69 4.87
CA ARG A 87 14.76 26.65 6.25
C ARG A 87 16.03 25.84 6.45
N PHE A 88 16.57 25.24 5.38
CA PHE A 88 17.78 24.42 5.48
C PHE A 88 19.01 25.28 5.75
N PRO A 89 19.76 25.00 6.82
CA PRO A 89 21.00 25.71 7.11
C PRO A 89 22.12 25.40 6.08
N GLU A 90 22.07 24.20 5.51
CA GLU A 90 22.94 23.74 4.43
C GLU A 90 22.06 23.30 3.26
N LYS A 91 22.12 24.00 2.12
CA LYS A 91 21.33 23.65 0.94
C LYS A 91 21.73 22.30 0.35
N ASN A 92 23.03 22.02 0.33
CA ASN A 92 23.62 20.79 -0.19
C ASN A 92 24.66 20.26 0.81
N PRO A 93 24.26 19.57 1.90
CA PRO A 93 25.19 19.00 2.84
C PRO A 93 26.07 17.96 2.13
N PRO A 94 27.40 17.98 2.38
CA PRO A 94 28.33 17.07 1.70
C PRO A 94 28.01 15.61 2.08
N PHE A 95 27.94 14.73 1.07
CA PHE A 95 27.60 13.33 1.31
C PHE A 95 28.68 12.56 2.09
N ASP A 96 29.97 12.89 1.85
CA ASP A 96 31.12 12.18 2.44
C ASP A 96 31.61 12.80 3.75
N ALA A 97 30.88 13.78 4.31
CA ALA A 97 31.19 14.41 5.59
C ALA A 97 29.95 14.46 6.50
N ALA A 98 30.17 14.61 7.79
CA ALA A 98 29.08 14.78 8.74
C ALA A 98 28.45 16.17 8.58
N PRO A 99 27.11 16.26 8.56
CA PRO A 99 26.38 17.53 8.51
C PRO A 99 26.62 18.42 9.74
N GLN A 100 26.30 19.73 9.63
CA GLN A 100 26.36 20.67 10.75
C GLN A 100 25.17 20.51 11.70
N PHE A 101 25.17 19.45 12.50
CA PHE A 101 23.99 19.02 13.30
C PHE A 101 23.41 20.12 14.19
N GLN A 102 24.22 20.99 14.80
CA GLN A 102 23.75 22.10 15.63
C GLN A 102 22.83 23.06 14.84
N ALA A 103 23.21 23.35 13.59
CA ALA A 103 22.42 24.21 12.72
C ALA A 103 21.09 23.53 12.32
N TRP A 104 21.10 22.22 12.05
CA TRP A 104 19.91 21.43 11.76
C TRP A 104 18.97 21.32 12.98
N GLN A 105 19.52 21.16 14.20
CA GLN A 105 18.75 21.21 15.44
C GLN A 105 18.05 22.56 15.62
N ALA A 106 18.77 23.66 15.39
CA ALA A 106 18.21 25.02 15.47
C ALA A 106 17.08 25.25 14.45
N ALA A 107 17.13 24.57 13.30
CA ALA A 107 16.04 24.56 12.30
C ALA A 107 14.84 23.66 12.68
N GLY A 108 14.91 22.95 13.81
CA GLY A 108 13.84 22.08 14.32
C GLY A 108 13.77 20.72 13.62
N VAL A 109 14.84 20.28 12.97
CA VAL A 109 14.92 18.98 12.27
C VAL A 109 15.31 17.89 13.27
N GLN A 110 14.59 16.75 13.25
CA GLN A 110 14.91 15.58 14.08
C GLN A 110 15.65 14.51 13.28
N ALA A 111 15.25 14.28 12.02
CA ALA A 111 15.88 13.35 11.10
C ALA A 111 16.37 14.08 9.84
N LEU A 112 17.56 13.77 9.37
CA LEU A 112 18.10 14.32 8.13
C LEU A 112 18.46 13.20 7.16
N VAL A 113 18.03 13.34 5.90
CA VAL A 113 18.41 12.45 4.80
C VAL A 113 19.32 13.19 3.85
N THR A 114 20.52 12.67 3.64
CA THR A 114 21.47 13.13 2.61
C THR A 114 21.66 12.04 1.57
N GLY A 115 21.99 12.40 0.34
CA GLY A 115 22.20 11.40 -0.69
C GLY A 115 22.90 11.93 -1.94
N ARG A 116 23.22 10.99 -2.83
CA ARG A 116 23.76 11.30 -4.16
C ARG A 116 23.37 10.23 -5.17
N VAL A 117 23.36 10.61 -6.43
CA VAL A 117 23.20 9.71 -7.58
C VAL A 117 24.41 9.87 -8.49
N ALA A 118 25.06 8.77 -8.85
CA ALA A 118 26.17 8.74 -9.77
C ALA A 118 25.88 7.77 -10.93
N ARG A 119 26.44 8.03 -12.11
CA ARG A 119 26.39 7.11 -13.24
C ARG A 119 27.67 6.27 -13.26
N GLU A 120 27.50 4.95 -13.32
CA GLU A 120 28.60 3.99 -13.38
C GLU A 120 28.28 2.90 -14.41
N ALA A 121 29.11 2.77 -15.45
CA ALA A 121 28.99 1.72 -16.47
C ALA A 121 27.56 1.58 -17.06
N GLY A 122 26.89 2.70 -17.34
CA GLY A 122 25.52 2.71 -17.89
C GLY A 122 24.39 2.50 -16.85
N ARG A 123 24.72 2.18 -15.61
CA ARG A 123 23.79 2.10 -14.48
C ARG A 123 23.82 3.38 -13.65
N ILE A 124 22.84 3.56 -12.79
CA ILE A 124 22.92 4.56 -11.70
C ILE A 124 23.25 3.85 -10.39
N ARG A 125 24.08 4.53 -9.59
CA ARG A 125 24.29 4.25 -8.18
C ARG A 125 23.62 5.36 -7.39
N ALA A 126 22.58 5.04 -6.62
CA ALA A 126 21.92 5.95 -5.70
C ALA A 126 22.31 5.57 -4.28
N GLU A 127 22.80 6.54 -3.51
CA GLU A 127 23.25 6.36 -2.14
C GLU A 127 22.52 7.32 -1.22
N PHE A 128 22.14 6.85 -0.02
CA PHE A 128 21.57 7.72 1.01
C PHE A 128 22.17 7.43 2.39
N ARG A 129 22.11 8.43 3.26
CA ARG A 129 22.39 8.33 4.68
C ARG A 129 21.25 8.95 5.46
N LEU A 130 20.84 8.26 6.52
CA LEU A 130 19.86 8.73 7.49
C LEU A 130 20.58 9.09 8.78
N TRP A 131 20.37 10.31 9.25
CA TRP A 131 21.01 10.86 10.43
C TRP A 131 19.98 11.17 11.51
N ASP A 132 20.29 10.80 12.74
CA ASP A 132 19.68 11.34 13.93
C ASP A 132 20.36 12.68 14.25
N VAL A 133 19.60 13.78 14.11
CA VAL A 133 20.12 15.12 14.26
C VAL A 133 20.43 15.46 15.73
N ALA A 134 19.68 14.88 16.68
CA ALA A 134 19.90 15.13 18.10
C ALA A 134 21.22 14.52 18.60
N THR A 135 21.52 13.30 18.16
CA THR A 135 22.76 12.59 18.55
C THR A 135 23.93 12.83 17.60
N GLY A 136 23.68 13.37 16.41
CA GLY A 136 24.69 13.54 15.35
C GLY A 136 25.19 12.21 14.79
N THR A 137 24.41 11.13 14.87
CA THR A 137 24.82 9.80 14.44
C THR A 137 24.10 9.36 13.15
N GLN A 138 24.81 8.65 12.29
CA GLN A 138 24.21 7.96 11.16
C GLN A 138 23.47 6.71 11.68
N THR A 139 22.16 6.64 11.44
CA THR A 139 21.31 5.52 11.90
C THR A 139 21.07 4.47 10.80
N ASP A 140 21.17 4.88 9.51
CA ASP A 140 21.12 3.99 8.36
C ASP A 140 21.90 4.59 7.18
N GLY A 141 22.25 3.75 6.21
CA GLY A 141 22.89 4.17 4.97
C GLY A 141 23.05 2.99 4.02
N GLN A 142 22.60 3.18 2.79
CA GLN A 142 22.57 2.11 1.79
C GLN A 142 22.85 2.68 0.41
N GLN A 143 23.27 1.80 -0.50
CA GLN A 143 23.44 2.10 -1.91
C GLN A 143 22.68 1.09 -2.79
N TYR A 144 22.20 1.59 -3.91
CA TYR A 144 21.40 0.83 -4.87
C TYR A 144 21.97 1.00 -6.26
N PHE A 145 22.09 -0.10 -7.01
CA PHE A 145 22.54 -0.12 -8.39
C PHE A 145 21.40 -0.56 -9.30
N THR A 146 21.04 0.25 -10.29
CA THR A 146 19.95 -0.06 -11.19
C THR A 146 20.08 0.66 -12.53
N ASP A 147 19.18 0.33 -13.45
CA ASP A 147 19.00 1.07 -14.70
C ASP A 147 18.50 2.50 -14.44
N PRO A 148 18.94 3.51 -15.20
CA PRO A 148 18.47 4.89 -15.05
C PRO A 148 16.96 5.07 -15.13
N SER A 149 16.25 4.22 -15.86
CA SER A 149 14.77 4.24 -15.93
C SER A 149 14.07 3.96 -14.61
N ASN A 150 14.77 3.35 -13.64
CA ASN A 150 14.26 3.04 -12.31
C ASN A 150 14.51 4.14 -11.26
N SER A 151 14.92 5.33 -11.65
CA SER A 151 15.26 6.42 -10.70
C SER A 151 14.12 6.73 -9.72
N ARG A 152 12.86 6.78 -10.17
CA ARG A 152 11.71 6.96 -9.27
C ARG A 152 11.56 5.80 -8.30
N ARG A 153 11.68 4.56 -8.81
CA ARG A 153 11.55 3.36 -8.00
C ARG A 153 12.60 3.30 -6.89
N VAL A 154 13.84 3.73 -7.16
CA VAL A 154 14.87 3.87 -6.11
C VAL A 154 14.42 4.83 -5.02
N GLY A 155 13.77 5.95 -5.36
CA GLY A 155 13.16 6.85 -4.38
C GLY A 155 12.11 6.16 -3.50
N HIS A 156 11.29 5.28 -4.06
CA HIS A 156 10.31 4.49 -3.29
C HIS A 156 11.01 3.48 -2.35
N ILE A 157 12.04 2.78 -2.82
CA ILE A 157 12.81 1.82 -2.01
C ILE A 157 13.53 2.52 -0.84
N ILE A 158 14.13 3.69 -1.09
CA ILE A 158 14.76 4.50 -0.03
C ILE A 158 13.70 4.97 0.98
N SER A 159 12.52 5.37 0.50
CA SER A 159 11.41 5.75 1.39
C SER A 159 10.99 4.59 2.30
N ASP A 160 10.92 3.36 1.77
CA ASP A 160 10.63 2.16 2.56
C ASP A 160 11.71 1.90 3.62
N ALA A 161 12.98 2.06 3.26
CA ALA A 161 14.08 1.89 4.21
C ALA A 161 13.99 2.91 5.36
N ILE A 162 13.79 4.20 5.05
CA ILE A 162 13.67 5.27 6.03
C ILE A 162 12.43 5.05 6.91
N PHE A 163 11.28 4.77 6.28
CA PHE A 163 10.02 4.52 6.98
C PHE A 163 10.14 3.36 7.96
N SER A 164 10.65 2.22 7.48
CA SER A 164 10.81 1.02 8.30
C SER A 164 11.82 1.23 9.43
N LYS A 165 12.92 1.92 9.19
CA LYS A 165 13.95 2.21 10.21
C LYS A 165 13.40 3.06 11.36
N ILE A 166 12.59 4.07 11.04
CA ILE A 166 12.10 5.04 12.04
C ILE A 166 10.80 4.55 12.72
N THR A 167 9.91 3.86 11.98
CA THR A 167 8.60 3.47 12.53
C THR A 167 8.56 2.04 13.04
N GLY A 168 9.49 1.19 12.65
CA GLY A 168 9.45 -0.25 12.90
C GLY A 168 8.37 -1.00 12.06
N LEU A 169 7.65 -0.28 11.18
CA LEU A 169 6.60 -0.87 10.33
C LEU A 169 7.19 -1.32 8.99
N GLY A 170 6.54 -2.28 8.35
CA GLY A 170 6.90 -2.69 6.98
C GLY A 170 6.71 -1.57 5.96
N GLY A 171 7.55 -1.55 4.93
CA GLY A 171 7.44 -0.62 3.81
C GLY A 171 6.19 -0.87 2.95
N PHE A 172 5.83 0.12 2.11
CA PHE A 172 4.73 0.01 1.15
C PHE A 172 4.88 0.95 -0.06
N PHE A 173 5.96 1.72 -0.14
CA PHE A 173 6.16 2.69 -1.22
C PHE A 173 6.64 2.05 -2.53
N ASP A 174 7.50 1.00 -2.48
CA ASP A 174 7.92 0.27 -3.69
C ASP A 174 6.82 -0.70 -4.15
N THR A 175 5.68 -0.14 -4.50
CA THR A 175 4.48 -0.86 -4.92
C THR A 175 3.80 -0.18 -6.10
N ARG A 176 2.88 -0.90 -6.74
CA ARG A 176 2.01 -0.39 -7.79
C ARG A 176 0.54 -0.54 -7.40
N VAL A 177 -0.29 0.21 -8.08
CA VAL A 177 -1.74 0.13 -7.97
C VAL A 177 -2.33 -0.14 -9.34
N VAL A 178 -3.13 -1.19 -9.46
CA VAL A 178 -4.02 -1.38 -10.60
C VAL A 178 -5.39 -0.83 -10.23
N PHE A 179 -6.03 -0.15 -11.15
CA PHE A 179 -7.33 0.46 -10.95
C PHE A 179 -8.13 0.48 -12.24
N VAL A 180 -9.42 0.78 -12.15
CA VAL A 180 -10.27 1.05 -13.30
C VAL A 180 -10.21 2.54 -13.60
N ASP A 181 -9.60 2.89 -14.74
CA ASP A 181 -9.66 4.24 -15.30
C ASP A 181 -10.98 4.41 -16.03
N GLU A 182 -11.71 5.47 -15.71
CA GLU A 182 -13.02 5.76 -16.27
C GLU A 182 -13.01 7.10 -17.01
N SER A 183 -13.32 7.07 -18.29
CA SER A 183 -13.37 8.25 -19.17
C SER A 183 -14.67 8.30 -19.97
N GLY A 184 -15.00 9.47 -20.53
CA GLY A 184 -16.24 9.70 -21.24
C GLY A 184 -17.37 10.25 -20.36
N THR A 185 -18.57 10.37 -20.93
CA THR A 185 -19.76 10.86 -20.21
C THR A 185 -20.32 9.76 -19.30
N LYS A 186 -21.24 10.13 -18.41
CA LYS A 186 -21.86 9.18 -17.47
C LYS A 186 -22.60 8.06 -18.22
N GLU A 187 -23.22 8.36 -19.35
CA GLU A 187 -23.99 7.42 -20.19
C GLU A 187 -23.08 6.53 -21.05
N ASN A 188 -21.89 7.03 -21.44
CA ASN A 188 -20.93 6.33 -22.28
C ASN A 188 -19.56 6.25 -21.63
N ARG A 189 -19.54 5.68 -20.42
CA ARG A 189 -18.31 5.55 -19.65
C ARG A 189 -17.45 4.41 -20.18
N ARG A 190 -16.25 4.76 -20.67
CA ARG A 190 -15.23 3.80 -21.08
C ARG A 190 -14.40 3.40 -19.86
N LYS A 191 -14.32 2.11 -19.57
CA LYS A 191 -13.58 1.56 -18.45
C LYS A 191 -12.36 0.78 -18.94
N ARG A 192 -11.19 1.09 -18.39
CA ARG A 192 -9.92 0.44 -18.74
C ARG A 192 -9.18 0.04 -17.48
N LEU A 193 -8.50 -1.09 -17.50
CA LEU A 193 -7.49 -1.35 -16.48
C LEU A 193 -6.27 -0.47 -16.74
N ALA A 194 -5.84 0.21 -15.72
CA ALA A 194 -4.61 0.99 -15.69
C ALA A 194 -3.75 0.57 -14.48
N ILE A 195 -2.44 0.78 -14.60
CA ILE A 195 -1.47 0.56 -13.52
C ILE A 195 -0.63 1.81 -13.34
N MET A 196 -0.27 2.12 -12.11
CA MET A 196 0.55 3.28 -11.74
C MET A 196 1.42 2.97 -10.53
N ASP A 197 2.42 3.81 -10.24
CA ASP A 197 3.08 3.82 -8.94
C ASP A 197 2.05 4.20 -7.85
N GLN A 198 2.28 3.81 -6.60
CA GLN A 198 1.31 4.05 -5.53
C GLN A 198 1.02 5.55 -5.25
N ASP A 199 1.85 6.44 -5.76
CA ASP A 199 1.70 7.90 -5.64
C ASP A 199 1.03 8.57 -6.84
N GLY A 200 0.52 7.77 -7.80
CA GLY A 200 -0.21 8.23 -8.98
C GLY A 200 0.67 8.50 -10.21
N ALA A 201 1.98 8.29 -10.13
CA ALA A 201 2.88 8.48 -11.27
C ALA A 201 2.96 7.24 -12.18
N ASN A 202 3.57 7.41 -13.36
CA ASN A 202 3.85 6.34 -14.32
C ASN A 202 2.64 5.53 -14.77
N VAL A 203 1.50 6.20 -14.98
CA VAL A 203 0.26 5.54 -15.43
C VAL A 203 0.45 4.87 -16.78
N ARG A 204 0.08 3.60 -16.85
CA ARG A 204 0.06 2.80 -18.08
C ARG A 204 -1.24 2.02 -18.18
N TYR A 205 -1.83 1.98 -19.38
CA TYR A 205 -3.06 1.21 -19.61
C TYR A 205 -2.75 -0.25 -19.90
N LEU A 206 -3.49 -1.15 -19.25
CA LEU A 206 -3.39 -2.61 -19.42
C LEU A 206 -4.43 -3.14 -20.41
N THR A 207 -5.52 -2.37 -20.64
CA THR A 207 -6.57 -2.70 -21.59
C THR A 207 -6.93 -1.48 -22.43
N ASN A 208 -7.49 -1.70 -23.61
CA ASN A 208 -7.84 -0.65 -24.56
C ASN A 208 -9.26 -0.06 -24.36
N GLY A 209 -10.09 -0.69 -23.50
CA GLY A 209 -11.46 -0.24 -23.19
C GLY A 209 -12.54 -0.68 -24.19
N ASP A 210 -12.26 -1.66 -25.05
CA ASP A 210 -13.26 -2.26 -25.95
C ASP A 210 -14.21 -3.19 -25.19
N VAL A 211 -13.80 -3.60 -24.01
CA VAL A 211 -14.56 -4.44 -23.09
C VAL A 211 -14.62 -3.74 -21.74
N SER A 212 -15.81 -3.64 -21.15
CA SER A 212 -15.94 -3.09 -19.80
C SER A 212 -15.22 -3.97 -18.78
N VAL A 213 -14.47 -3.36 -17.88
CA VAL A 213 -13.68 -4.06 -16.86
C VAL A 213 -13.98 -3.47 -15.49
N VAL A 214 -14.06 -4.33 -14.47
CA VAL A 214 -14.31 -3.92 -13.07
C VAL A 214 -13.64 -4.88 -12.10
N THR A 215 -13.56 -4.47 -10.85
CA THR A 215 -13.10 -5.26 -9.70
C THR A 215 -11.74 -5.95 -9.91
N PRO A 216 -10.68 -5.25 -10.38
CA PRO A 216 -9.36 -5.84 -10.45
C PRO A 216 -8.86 -6.22 -9.06
N ARG A 217 -8.10 -7.33 -8.98
CA ARG A 217 -7.43 -7.76 -7.74
C ARG A 217 -6.05 -8.31 -8.07
N TYR A 218 -5.06 -7.73 -7.43
CA TYR A 218 -3.66 -8.12 -7.59
C TYR A 218 -3.40 -9.47 -6.92
N SER A 219 -2.55 -10.29 -7.54
CA SER A 219 -2.04 -11.51 -6.92
C SER A 219 -1.11 -11.17 -5.75
N PRO A 220 -1.22 -11.85 -4.60
CA PRO A 220 -0.33 -11.60 -3.46
C PRO A 220 1.11 -12.08 -3.70
N VAL A 221 1.37 -12.90 -4.71
CA VAL A 221 2.68 -13.56 -4.92
C VAL A 221 3.29 -13.30 -6.31
N GLY A 222 2.65 -12.54 -7.19
CA GLY A 222 3.13 -12.39 -8.57
C GLY A 222 2.62 -11.13 -9.25
N GLN A 223 2.82 -11.07 -10.57
CA GLN A 223 2.42 -9.96 -11.43
C GLN A 223 1.10 -10.22 -12.16
N ASP A 224 0.26 -11.06 -11.58
CA ASP A 224 -1.05 -11.38 -12.12
C ASP A 224 -2.13 -10.52 -11.47
N VAL A 225 -3.12 -10.15 -12.26
CA VAL A 225 -4.32 -9.43 -11.82
C VAL A 225 -5.54 -10.20 -12.30
N THR A 226 -6.43 -10.56 -11.38
CA THR A 226 -7.75 -11.06 -11.76
C THR A 226 -8.75 -9.90 -11.81
N PHE A 227 -9.70 -9.97 -12.71
CA PHE A 227 -10.72 -8.94 -12.90
C PHE A 227 -11.95 -9.51 -13.58
N MET A 228 -13.04 -8.82 -13.49
CA MET A 228 -14.25 -9.11 -14.27
C MET A 228 -14.26 -8.28 -15.54
N SER A 229 -14.60 -8.92 -16.66
CA SER A 229 -14.80 -8.24 -17.95
C SER A 229 -16.17 -8.60 -18.53
N GLN A 230 -16.76 -7.63 -19.21
CA GLN A 230 -18.04 -7.82 -19.89
C GLN A 230 -18.01 -7.13 -21.26
N ARG A 231 -18.24 -7.91 -22.32
CA ARG A 231 -18.54 -7.37 -23.63
C ARG A 231 -20.05 -7.16 -23.76
N HIS A 232 -20.45 -6.14 -24.52
CA HIS A 232 -21.86 -5.88 -24.75
C HIS A 232 -22.59 -7.11 -25.31
N GLY A 233 -23.70 -7.52 -24.67
CA GLY A 233 -24.48 -8.70 -25.04
C GLY A 233 -23.92 -10.05 -24.57
N GLU A 234 -22.76 -10.07 -23.88
CA GLU A 234 -22.17 -11.29 -23.29
C GLU A 234 -22.29 -11.30 -21.76
N GLN A 235 -22.26 -12.48 -21.17
CA GLN A 235 -22.21 -12.63 -19.71
C GLN A 235 -20.84 -12.16 -19.18
N PRO A 236 -20.78 -11.50 -18.01
CA PRO A 236 -19.53 -11.15 -17.34
C PRO A 236 -18.66 -12.38 -17.09
N ARG A 237 -17.33 -12.25 -17.32
CA ARG A 237 -16.34 -13.31 -17.13
C ARG A 237 -15.21 -12.84 -16.24
N VAL A 238 -14.79 -13.72 -15.36
CA VAL A 238 -13.54 -13.54 -14.61
C VAL A 238 -12.35 -13.91 -15.50
N GLN A 239 -11.37 -13.04 -15.52
CA GLN A 239 -10.10 -13.24 -16.24
C GLN A 239 -8.91 -13.04 -15.32
N VAL A 240 -7.78 -13.62 -15.69
CA VAL A 240 -6.45 -13.34 -15.15
C VAL A 240 -5.62 -12.72 -16.27
N LEU A 241 -4.94 -11.63 -15.96
CA LEU A 241 -3.99 -10.93 -16.81
C LEU A 241 -2.63 -10.93 -16.14
N ASN A 242 -1.61 -11.43 -16.80
CA ASN A 242 -0.23 -11.20 -16.39
C ASN A 242 0.23 -9.82 -16.89
N ILE A 243 0.61 -8.92 -15.98
CA ILE A 243 0.92 -7.51 -16.28
C ILE A 243 2.22 -7.37 -17.11
N GLU A 244 3.17 -8.28 -16.95
CA GLU A 244 4.47 -8.22 -17.65
C GLU A 244 4.37 -8.76 -19.08
N THR A 245 3.69 -9.89 -19.25
CA THR A 245 3.59 -10.56 -20.56
C THR A 245 2.37 -10.12 -21.37
N GLY A 246 1.35 -9.53 -20.73
CA GLY A 246 0.08 -9.22 -21.34
C GLY A 246 -0.83 -10.43 -21.62
N GLN A 247 -0.39 -11.63 -21.24
CA GLN A 247 -1.18 -12.85 -21.42
C GLN A 247 -2.46 -12.80 -20.59
N ARG A 248 -3.57 -13.22 -21.20
CA ARG A 248 -4.89 -13.28 -20.57
C ARG A 248 -5.50 -14.66 -20.68
N GLN A 249 -6.20 -15.07 -19.63
CA GLN A 249 -6.98 -16.30 -19.64
C GLN A 249 -8.30 -16.12 -18.88
N ILE A 250 -9.36 -16.75 -19.38
CA ILE A 250 -10.65 -16.82 -18.69
C ILE A 250 -10.54 -17.89 -17.59
N VAL A 251 -11.04 -17.57 -16.40
CA VAL A 251 -11.06 -18.46 -15.25
C VAL A 251 -12.40 -19.17 -15.16
N GLY A 252 -12.36 -20.49 -15.24
CA GLY A 252 -13.56 -21.33 -15.24
C GLY A 252 -14.33 -21.28 -16.55
N ASN A 253 -15.21 -22.26 -16.71
CA ASN A 253 -16.14 -22.34 -17.85
C ASN A 253 -17.56 -22.44 -17.31
N PHE A 254 -18.08 -21.28 -16.86
CA PHE A 254 -19.44 -21.19 -16.30
C PHE A 254 -20.39 -20.61 -17.34
N PRO A 255 -21.61 -21.17 -17.49
CA PRO A 255 -22.63 -20.60 -18.38
C PRO A 255 -23.16 -19.27 -17.85
N ASP A 256 -23.15 -19.09 -16.52
CA ASP A 256 -23.75 -17.96 -15.83
C ASP A 256 -22.72 -16.90 -15.44
N MET A 257 -23.19 -15.80 -14.83
CA MET A 257 -22.36 -14.66 -14.45
C MET A 257 -21.40 -15.01 -13.30
N THR A 258 -20.12 -14.72 -13.52
CA THR A 258 -19.08 -14.77 -12.46
C THR A 258 -18.64 -13.38 -12.06
N SER A 259 -18.41 -13.17 -10.74
CA SER A 259 -18.05 -11.86 -10.19
C SER A 259 -17.11 -11.94 -8.99
N SER A 260 -16.61 -10.78 -8.57
CA SER A 260 -15.83 -10.55 -7.34
C SER A 260 -14.65 -11.51 -7.10
N PRO A 261 -13.78 -11.72 -8.10
CA PRO A 261 -12.67 -12.66 -7.98
C PRO A 261 -11.61 -12.19 -6.97
N ARG A 262 -11.02 -13.12 -6.23
CA ARG A 262 -9.85 -12.90 -5.35
C ARG A 262 -8.90 -14.08 -5.40
N PHE A 263 -7.60 -13.81 -5.44
CA PHE A 263 -6.58 -14.87 -5.31
C PHE A 263 -6.54 -15.40 -3.88
N ALA A 264 -6.25 -16.70 -3.74
CA ALA A 264 -5.77 -17.27 -2.50
C ALA A 264 -4.35 -16.78 -2.20
N PRO A 265 -3.88 -16.81 -0.94
CA PRO A 265 -2.58 -16.28 -0.55
C PRO A 265 -1.38 -16.90 -1.28
N ASN A 266 -1.50 -18.15 -1.72
CA ASN A 266 -0.46 -18.83 -2.52
C ASN A 266 -0.51 -18.52 -4.03
N GLY A 267 -1.49 -17.73 -4.49
CA GLY A 267 -1.67 -17.38 -5.89
C GLY A 267 -2.15 -18.51 -6.82
N GLN A 268 -2.39 -19.72 -6.31
CA GLN A 268 -2.76 -20.88 -7.12
C GLN A 268 -4.26 -21.06 -7.33
N ARG A 269 -5.06 -20.45 -6.49
CA ARG A 269 -6.52 -20.52 -6.55
C ARG A 269 -7.14 -19.13 -6.61
N ILE A 270 -8.33 -19.08 -7.20
CA ILE A 270 -9.20 -17.90 -7.19
C ILE A 270 -10.52 -18.31 -6.56
N VAL A 271 -10.98 -17.53 -5.57
CA VAL A 271 -12.35 -17.58 -5.09
C VAL A 271 -13.17 -16.51 -5.80
N LEU A 272 -14.39 -16.84 -6.19
CA LEU A 272 -15.31 -15.95 -6.89
C LEU A 272 -16.76 -16.28 -6.54
N SER A 273 -17.67 -15.39 -6.92
CA SER A 273 -19.12 -15.62 -6.87
C SER A 273 -19.63 -16.09 -8.22
N LEU A 274 -20.48 -17.09 -8.22
CA LEU A 274 -21.23 -17.56 -9.39
C LEU A 274 -22.73 -17.38 -9.12
N GLN A 275 -23.39 -16.60 -9.97
CA GLN A 275 -24.83 -16.35 -9.89
C GLN A 275 -25.58 -17.37 -10.72
N GLN A 276 -26.49 -18.09 -10.10
CA GLN A 276 -27.36 -19.08 -10.76
C GLN A 276 -28.79 -19.04 -10.19
N GLY A 277 -29.79 -18.95 -11.05
CA GLY A 277 -31.19 -19.06 -10.64
C GLY A 277 -31.64 -18.01 -9.61
N GLY A 278 -31.07 -16.81 -9.61
CA GLY A 278 -31.38 -15.74 -8.67
C GLY A 278 -30.54 -15.76 -7.39
N ASN A 279 -29.74 -16.79 -7.14
CA ASN A 279 -28.83 -16.93 -6.00
C ASN A 279 -27.38 -16.68 -6.45
N ALA A 280 -26.51 -16.33 -5.53
CA ALA A 280 -25.07 -16.31 -5.77
C ALA A 280 -24.35 -17.14 -4.72
N ASN A 281 -23.45 -18.01 -5.14
CA ASN A 281 -22.67 -18.85 -4.25
C ASN A 281 -21.18 -18.71 -4.54
N LEU A 282 -20.36 -18.99 -3.53
CA LEU A 282 -18.91 -18.91 -3.62
C LEU A 282 -18.32 -20.21 -4.16
N TYR A 283 -17.34 -20.06 -5.05
CA TYR A 283 -16.58 -21.17 -5.64
C TYR A 283 -15.10 -20.85 -5.59
N ALA A 284 -14.28 -21.87 -5.31
CA ALA A 284 -12.84 -21.83 -5.46
C ALA A 284 -12.43 -22.59 -6.73
N ILE A 285 -11.52 -22.00 -7.51
CA ILE A 285 -11.01 -22.58 -8.76
C ILE A 285 -9.49 -22.66 -8.64
N ASP A 286 -8.95 -23.81 -8.87
CA ASP A 286 -7.53 -24.01 -9.07
C ASP A 286 -7.14 -23.58 -10.49
N ILE A 287 -6.19 -22.65 -10.60
CA ILE A 287 -5.83 -22.01 -11.89
C ILE A 287 -5.12 -23.02 -12.81
N GLY A 288 -4.29 -23.90 -12.24
CA GLY A 288 -3.51 -24.88 -12.98
C GLY A 288 -4.35 -26.06 -13.47
N SER A 289 -5.02 -26.75 -12.54
CA SER A 289 -5.84 -27.94 -12.85
C SER A 289 -7.23 -27.60 -13.37
N ARG A 290 -7.70 -26.33 -13.20
CA ARG A 290 -9.05 -25.85 -13.51
C ARG A 290 -10.17 -26.58 -12.74
N THR A 291 -9.82 -27.28 -11.67
CA THR A 291 -10.81 -27.91 -10.79
C THR A 291 -11.57 -26.86 -10.00
N THR A 292 -12.86 -27.07 -9.86
CA THR A 292 -13.77 -26.16 -9.20
C THR A 292 -14.38 -26.81 -7.97
N GLN A 293 -14.36 -26.09 -6.85
CA GLN A 293 -15.00 -26.48 -5.59
C GLN A 293 -16.07 -25.46 -5.22
N ARG A 294 -17.30 -25.89 -5.00
CA ARG A 294 -18.36 -25.06 -4.43
C ARG A 294 -18.11 -24.92 -2.92
N LEU A 295 -18.13 -23.68 -2.41
CA LEU A 295 -17.86 -23.35 -1.01
C LEU A 295 -19.13 -23.05 -0.21
N THR A 296 -20.15 -22.43 -0.84
CA THR A 296 -21.44 -22.19 -0.21
C THR A 296 -22.57 -22.78 -1.06
N SER A 297 -23.69 -23.15 -0.40
CA SER A 297 -24.86 -23.73 -1.07
C SER A 297 -26.14 -23.23 -0.41
N THR A 298 -26.32 -21.91 -0.40
CA THR A 298 -27.47 -21.24 0.20
C THR A 298 -28.39 -20.66 -0.86
N ALA A 299 -29.60 -20.31 -0.47
CA ALA A 299 -30.54 -19.53 -1.30
C ALA A 299 -30.20 -18.02 -1.26
N ALA A 300 -29.19 -17.62 -0.57
CA ALA A 300 -28.75 -16.24 -0.40
C ALA A 300 -27.84 -15.77 -1.55
N ILE A 301 -27.50 -14.48 -1.51
CA ILE A 301 -26.50 -13.85 -2.37
C ILE A 301 -25.21 -13.76 -1.58
N ASP A 302 -24.30 -14.74 -1.78
CA ASP A 302 -22.98 -14.79 -1.21
C ASP A 302 -21.97 -14.22 -2.22
N THR A 303 -21.31 -13.08 -1.90
CA THR A 303 -20.42 -12.38 -2.83
C THR A 303 -19.19 -11.79 -2.13
N SER A 304 -18.32 -11.16 -2.93
CA SER A 304 -17.14 -10.40 -2.47
C SER A 304 -16.22 -11.18 -1.48
N PRO A 305 -15.83 -12.42 -1.79
CA PRO A 305 -14.99 -13.21 -0.90
C PRO A 305 -13.59 -12.64 -0.78
N SER A 306 -12.95 -12.79 0.40
CA SER A 306 -11.54 -12.47 0.63
C SER A 306 -10.91 -13.46 1.58
N TYR A 307 -9.78 -14.08 1.17
CA TYR A 307 -9.02 -15.00 2.03
C TYR A 307 -8.33 -14.28 3.19
N ALA A 308 -8.25 -14.94 4.33
CA ALA A 308 -7.26 -14.64 5.36
C ALA A 308 -5.85 -14.88 4.80
N PRO A 309 -4.82 -14.13 5.25
CA PRO A 309 -3.46 -14.26 4.71
C PRO A 309 -2.81 -15.62 4.97
N ASP A 310 -3.26 -16.36 5.97
CA ASP A 310 -2.84 -17.76 6.25
C ASP A 310 -3.57 -18.79 5.37
N GLY A 311 -4.57 -18.36 4.58
CA GLY A 311 -5.37 -19.23 3.72
C GLY A 311 -6.40 -20.11 4.43
N SER A 312 -6.54 -20.00 5.75
CA SER A 312 -7.41 -20.88 6.55
C SER A 312 -8.88 -20.52 6.51
N ARG A 313 -9.21 -19.24 6.25
CA ARG A 313 -10.57 -18.70 6.32
C ARG A 313 -10.88 -17.77 5.15
N ILE A 314 -12.18 -17.56 4.92
CA ILE A 314 -12.69 -16.60 3.93
C ILE A 314 -13.72 -15.71 4.63
N VAL A 315 -13.57 -14.38 4.47
CA VAL A 315 -14.63 -13.41 4.77
C VAL A 315 -15.41 -13.14 3.49
N PHE A 316 -16.71 -12.96 3.58
CA PHE A 316 -17.59 -12.67 2.44
C PHE A 316 -18.82 -11.89 2.90
N GLU A 317 -19.52 -11.29 1.97
CA GLU A 317 -20.84 -10.67 2.22
C GLU A 317 -21.96 -11.63 1.87
N SER A 318 -23.05 -11.56 2.64
CA SER A 318 -24.24 -12.38 2.42
C SER A 318 -25.50 -11.67 2.93
N ASP A 319 -26.60 -11.85 2.22
CA ASP A 319 -27.93 -11.36 2.63
C ASP A 319 -28.78 -12.41 3.36
N ARG A 320 -28.21 -13.57 3.72
CA ARG A 320 -28.87 -14.68 4.41
C ARG A 320 -29.60 -14.31 5.70
N GLY A 321 -29.19 -13.21 6.33
CA GLY A 321 -29.81 -12.65 7.54
C GLY A 321 -30.85 -11.56 7.26
N GLY A 322 -31.32 -11.41 6.01
CA GLY A 322 -32.32 -10.42 5.57
C GLY A 322 -31.74 -9.10 5.05
N SER A 323 -30.43 -8.86 5.28
CA SER A 323 -29.68 -7.73 4.71
C SER A 323 -28.23 -8.11 4.54
N GLN A 324 -27.51 -7.40 3.66
CA GLN A 324 -26.08 -7.63 3.41
C GLN A 324 -25.25 -7.40 4.68
N GLN A 325 -24.57 -8.46 5.12
CA GLN A 325 -23.70 -8.48 6.29
C GLN A 325 -22.45 -9.29 5.99
N LEU A 326 -21.42 -9.15 6.84
CA LEU A 326 -20.17 -9.89 6.70
C LEU A 326 -20.22 -11.20 7.49
N TYR A 327 -19.72 -12.24 6.84
CA TYR A 327 -19.61 -13.59 7.39
C TYR A 327 -18.20 -14.12 7.20
N VAL A 328 -17.73 -14.96 8.13
CA VAL A 328 -16.46 -15.68 8.05
C VAL A 328 -16.72 -17.17 8.06
N MET A 329 -16.09 -17.91 7.16
CA MET A 329 -16.12 -19.38 7.11
C MET A 329 -14.72 -19.97 6.93
N GLY A 330 -14.59 -21.29 7.10
CA GLY A 330 -13.37 -22.03 6.72
C GLY A 330 -13.11 -21.95 5.21
N ALA A 331 -11.84 -21.97 4.80
CA ALA A 331 -11.47 -21.90 3.38
C ALA A 331 -11.94 -23.13 2.55
N GLY A 332 -12.26 -24.25 3.21
CA GLY A 332 -12.87 -25.43 2.59
C GLY A 332 -14.36 -25.30 2.30
N GLY A 333 -14.98 -24.19 2.70
CA GLY A 333 -16.43 -23.97 2.60
C GLY A 333 -17.19 -24.34 3.88
N GLY A 334 -18.52 -24.28 3.81
CA GLY A 334 -19.42 -24.59 4.91
C GLY A 334 -20.24 -23.40 5.38
N GLU A 335 -20.80 -23.49 6.60
CA GLU A 335 -21.59 -22.41 7.16
C GLU A 335 -20.71 -21.23 7.58
N GLY A 336 -21.18 -20.01 7.27
CA GLY A 336 -20.52 -18.76 7.67
C GLY A 336 -21.06 -18.24 8.99
N GLN A 337 -20.17 -17.79 9.87
CA GLN A 337 -20.51 -17.05 11.07
C GLN A 337 -20.59 -15.56 10.75
N ARG A 338 -21.71 -14.91 11.10
CA ARG A 338 -21.86 -13.45 10.97
C ARG A 338 -20.91 -12.71 11.93
N ILE A 339 -20.24 -11.67 11.43
CA ILE A 339 -19.31 -10.85 12.21
C ILE A 339 -19.67 -9.35 12.23
N SER A 340 -20.63 -8.88 11.41
CA SER A 340 -21.09 -7.49 11.41
C SER A 340 -22.48 -7.37 12.01
N PHE A 341 -22.65 -6.48 12.99
CA PHE A 341 -23.89 -6.32 13.77
C PHE A 341 -24.35 -4.86 13.88
N GLY A 342 -23.59 -3.92 13.34
CA GLY A 342 -23.94 -2.50 13.32
C GLY A 342 -25.12 -2.20 12.39
N GLN A 343 -25.56 -0.95 12.44
CA GLN A 343 -26.64 -0.49 11.56
C GLN A 343 -26.15 -0.31 10.11
N GLY A 344 -27.00 -0.65 9.14
CA GLY A 344 -26.73 -0.52 7.72
C GLY A 344 -26.34 -1.84 7.06
N ARG A 345 -25.88 -1.73 5.82
CA ARG A 345 -25.40 -2.86 5.01
C ARG A 345 -23.89 -2.85 5.00
N TYR A 346 -23.30 -4.03 5.08
CA TYR A 346 -21.85 -4.23 5.03
C TYR A 346 -21.50 -5.00 3.77
N SER A 347 -20.52 -4.53 3.03
CA SER A 347 -20.13 -5.09 1.74
C SER A 347 -18.62 -4.99 1.48
N GLN A 348 -18.18 -5.68 0.43
CA GLN A 348 -16.82 -5.63 -0.12
C GLN A 348 -15.73 -5.85 0.94
N PRO A 349 -15.81 -6.89 1.78
CA PRO A 349 -14.80 -7.12 2.78
C PRO A 349 -13.43 -7.41 2.15
N SER A 350 -12.38 -6.95 2.82
CA SER A 350 -11.00 -7.20 2.44
C SER A 350 -10.18 -7.55 3.68
N TRP A 351 -9.62 -8.75 3.73
CA TRP A 351 -8.78 -9.17 4.86
C TRP A 351 -7.42 -8.47 4.80
N SER A 352 -6.95 -7.96 5.93
CA SER A 352 -5.63 -7.34 6.07
C SER A 352 -4.52 -8.37 5.80
N PRO A 353 -3.42 -8.01 5.11
CA PRO A 353 -2.26 -8.88 4.95
C PRO A 353 -1.61 -9.28 6.28
N ARG A 354 -1.90 -8.58 7.38
CA ARG A 354 -1.46 -8.92 8.74
C ARG A 354 -2.37 -9.94 9.44
N GLY A 355 -3.58 -10.19 8.91
CA GLY A 355 -4.56 -11.11 9.47
C GLY A 355 -5.38 -10.57 10.65
N ASP A 356 -5.05 -9.39 11.15
CA ASP A 356 -5.61 -8.80 12.37
C ASP A 356 -6.91 -8.00 12.16
N LEU A 357 -7.15 -7.53 10.93
CA LEU A 357 -8.30 -6.70 10.59
C LEU A 357 -8.98 -7.14 9.29
N ILE A 358 -10.24 -6.77 9.17
CA ILE A 358 -11.04 -6.84 7.94
C ILE A 358 -11.51 -5.42 7.64
N ALA A 359 -11.17 -4.90 6.45
CA ALA A 359 -11.72 -3.65 5.94
C ALA A 359 -13.07 -3.94 5.26
N PHE A 360 -13.97 -2.96 5.27
CA PHE A 360 -15.30 -3.09 4.69
C PHE A 360 -15.85 -1.74 4.21
N THR A 361 -16.82 -1.80 3.33
CA THR A 361 -17.73 -0.71 3.02
C THR A 361 -18.99 -0.86 3.86
N ARG A 362 -19.45 0.21 4.53
CA ARG A 362 -20.74 0.26 5.22
C ARG A 362 -21.64 1.32 4.59
N GLN A 363 -22.81 0.89 4.12
CA GLN A 363 -23.86 1.77 3.63
C GLN A 363 -24.86 2.04 4.74
N SER A 364 -25.12 3.31 5.01
CA SER A 364 -26.10 3.80 5.98
C SER A 364 -26.96 4.92 5.36
N PRO A 365 -28.02 5.41 6.03
CA PRO A 365 -28.76 6.57 5.55
C PRO A 365 -27.91 7.84 5.35
N ASN A 366 -26.76 7.93 6.03
CA ASN A 366 -25.83 9.08 5.95
C ASN A 366 -24.83 8.97 4.80
N GLY A 367 -24.80 7.87 4.03
CA GLY A 367 -23.87 7.62 2.94
C GLY A 367 -23.05 6.36 3.14
N PHE A 368 -21.87 6.34 2.55
CA PHE A 368 -20.97 5.19 2.54
C PHE A 368 -19.73 5.47 3.38
N ALA A 369 -19.34 4.49 4.17
CA ALA A 369 -18.16 4.58 5.02
C ALA A 369 -17.18 3.45 4.71
N ILE A 370 -15.88 3.74 4.80
CA ILE A 370 -14.82 2.73 4.89
C ILE A 370 -14.52 2.52 6.37
N GLY A 371 -14.59 1.27 6.80
CA GLY A 371 -14.30 0.87 8.18
C GLY A 371 -13.42 -0.35 8.27
N VAL A 372 -13.00 -0.65 9.49
CA VAL A 372 -12.25 -1.86 9.84
C VAL A 372 -12.83 -2.50 11.11
N MET A 373 -12.72 -3.82 11.21
CA MET A 373 -13.06 -4.60 12.41
C MET A 373 -12.10 -5.78 12.56
N ARG A 374 -12.05 -6.39 13.74
CA ARG A 374 -11.34 -7.67 13.92
C ARG A 374 -12.10 -8.82 13.23
N PRO A 375 -11.42 -9.95 12.94
CA PRO A 375 -12.07 -11.11 12.31
C PRO A 375 -13.22 -11.74 13.11
N ASP A 376 -13.32 -11.45 14.40
CA ASP A 376 -14.43 -11.85 15.27
C ASP A 376 -15.58 -10.83 15.31
N GLY A 377 -15.46 -9.72 14.55
CA GLY A 377 -16.42 -8.63 14.52
C GLY A 377 -16.23 -7.55 15.58
N SER A 378 -15.33 -7.76 16.54
CA SER A 378 -15.05 -6.78 17.59
C SER A 378 -14.23 -5.59 17.09
N GLY A 379 -14.25 -4.48 17.83
CA GLY A 379 -13.41 -3.32 17.56
C GLY A 379 -13.73 -2.63 16.25
N GLU A 380 -14.99 -2.70 15.78
CA GLU A 380 -15.44 -1.94 14.62
C GLU A 380 -15.15 -0.44 14.80
N ARG A 381 -14.58 0.16 13.77
CA ARG A 381 -14.41 1.60 13.69
C ARG A 381 -14.47 2.09 12.25
N ILE A 382 -15.05 3.25 12.07
CA ILE A 382 -15.11 3.94 10.78
C ILE A 382 -13.84 4.78 10.65
N LEU A 383 -13.22 4.70 9.48
CA LEU A 383 -12.03 5.48 9.14
C LEU A 383 -12.39 6.76 8.39
N THR A 384 -13.36 6.67 7.48
CA THR A 384 -13.82 7.81 6.68
C THR A 384 -15.25 7.60 6.18
N GLU A 385 -16.00 8.68 6.02
CA GLU A 385 -17.37 8.69 5.50
C GLU A 385 -17.49 9.66 4.32
N GLY A 386 -18.44 9.42 3.44
CA GLY A 386 -18.71 10.26 2.28
C GLY A 386 -20.00 9.86 1.56
N PHE A 387 -20.32 10.60 0.50
CA PHE A 387 -21.50 10.30 -0.31
C PHE A 387 -21.45 8.88 -0.86
N HIS A 388 -20.30 8.49 -1.44
CA HIS A 388 -20.09 7.15 -1.98
C HIS A 388 -18.61 6.76 -1.87
N ASN A 389 -18.27 6.01 -0.84
CA ASN A 389 -16.93 5.44 -0.61
C ASN A 389 -17.00 3.92 -0.71
N GLU A 390 -16.20 3.29 -1.57
CA GLU A 390 -16.24 1.84 -1.79
C GLU A 390 -14.88 1.23 -2.14
N ALA A 391 -14.86 -0.09 -2.19
CA ALA A 391 -13.76 -0.94 -2.64
C ALA A 391 -12.45 -0.75 -1.85
N PRO A 392 -12.47 -0.88 -0.51
CA PRO A 392 -11.24 -0.78 0.26
C PRO A 392 -10.26 -1.91 -0.10
N ASN A 393 -9.00 -1.54 -0.31
CA ASN A 393 -7.92 -2.47 -0.60
C ASN A 393 -6.66 -2.11 0.19
N TRP A 394 -6.05 -3.10 0.81
CA TRP A 394 -4.93 -2.92 1.72
C TRP A 394 -3.60 -2.65 0.99
N ALA A 395 -2.81 -1.74 1.54
CA ALA A 395 -1.38 -1.70 1.31
C ALA A 395 -0.70 -2.96 1.89
N PRO A 396 0.42 -3.43 1.32
CA PRO A 396 1.04 -4.69 1.75
C PRO A 396 1.50 -4.71 3.21
N ASN A 397 1.74 -3.55 3.83
CA ASN A 397 2.09 -3.46 5.25
C ASN A 397 0.88 -3.47 6.21
N GLY A 398 -0.35 -3.47 5.68
CA GLY A 398 -1.57 -3.48 6.49
C GLY A 398 -1.80 -2.22 7.34
N GLN A 399 -1.17 -1.08 6.98
CA GLN A 399 -1.31 0.19 7.70
C GLN A 399 -2.15 1.22 6.94
N TYR A 400 -2.41 0.99 5.66
CA TYR A 400 -3.17 1.89 4.81
C TYR A 400 -4.18 1.13 3.97
N LEU A 401 -5.25 1.83 3.64
CA LEU A 401 -6.27 1.40 2.68
C LEU A 401 -6.31 2.40 1.52
N MET A 402 -6.46 1.90 0.31
CA MET A 402 -6.88 2.69 -0.84
C MET A 402 -8.32 2.34 -1.17
N PHE A 403 -9.11 3.34 -1.51
CA PHE A 403 -10.52 3.21 -1.85
C PHE A 403 -10.89 4.25 -2.91
N PHE A 404 -12.04 4.13 -3.53
CA PHE A 404 -12.54 5.22 -4.34
C PHE A 404 -13.66 5.98 -3.62
N ARG A 405 -13.72 7.27 -3.91
CA ARG A 405 -14.78 8.18 -3.47
C ARG A 405 -15.41 8.86 -4.66
N ASP A 406 -16.72 8.74 -4.80
CA ASP A 406 -17.53 9.55 -5.72
C ASP A 406 -18.27 10.62 -4.88
N PRO A 407 -18.02 11.91 -5.13
CA PRO A 407 -18.72 12.98 -4.42
C PRO A 407 -20.17 13.18 -4.88
N GLY A 408 -20.59 12.46 -5.92
CA GLY A 408 -21.91 12.59 -6.55
C GLY A 408 -21.97 13.67 -7.63
N GLY A 409 -23.14 13.89 -8.20
CA GLY A 409 -23.38 14.84 -9.27
C GLY A 409 -22.86 14.38 -10.63
N GLU A 410 -22.35 15.33 -11.42
CA GLU A 410 -21.78 15.08 -12.77
C GLU A 410 -20.34 14.57 -12.71
N THR A 411 -19.69 14.63 -11.56
CA THR A 411 -18.32 14.15 -11.37
C THR A 411 -18.29 12.64 -11.20
N GLY A 412 -17.15 12.02 -11.39
CA GLY A 412 -16.92 10.59 -11.13
C GLY A 412 -15.97 10.36 -9.99
N GLY A 413 -15.79 9.10 -9.64
CA GLY A 413 -14.94 8.68 -8.52
C GLY A 413 -13.47 9.06 -8.69
N LYS A 414 -12.78 9.25 -7.56
CA LYS A 414 -11.34 9.45 -7.43
C LYS A 414 -10.79 8.51 -6.39
N LEU A 415 -9.50 8.20 -6.48
CA LEU A 415 -8.83 7.36 -5.49
C LEU A 415 -8.34 8.18 -4.30
N TYR A 416 -8.48 7.58 -3.12
CA TYR A 416 -8.01 8.11 -1.84
C TYR A 416 -7.27 7.03 -1.08
N MET A 417 -6.31 7.44 -0.28
CA MET A 417 -5.60 6.60 0.68
C MET A 417 -5.93 7.09 2.09
N VAL A 418 -6.23 6.16 3.01
CA VAL A 418 -6.46 6.44 4.42
C VAL A 418 -5.64 5.49 5.28
N ASP A 419 -5.08 5.99 6.39
CA ASP A 419 -4.41 5.13 7.37
C ASP A 419 -5.41 4.38 8.26
N ILE A 420 -4.97 3.30 8.90
CA ILE A 420 -5.85 2.49 9.77
C ILE A 420 -6.38 3.23 11.01
N THR A 421 -5.91 4.44 11.29
CA THR A 421 -6.42 5.27 12.40
C THR A 421 -7.47 6.27 11.93
N GLY A 422 -7.62 6.49 10.62
CA GLY A 422 -8.49 7.50 10.02
C GLY A 422 -7.96 8.94 10.16
N ARG A 423 -6.73 9.14 10.64
CA ARG A 423 -6.14 10.48 10.84
C ARG A 423 -5.52 11.05 9.58
N VAL A 424 -4.99 10.19 8.74
CA VAL A 424 -4.34 10.57 7.49
C VAL A 424 -5.21 10.11 6.34
N GLU A 425 -5.78 11.05 5.62
CA GLU A 425 -6.49 10.80 4.37
C GLU A 425 -5.92 11.71 3.28
N VAL A 426 -5.51 11.12 2.16
CA VAL A 426 -4.92 11.88 1.06
C VAL A 426 -5.48 11.41 -0.29
N PRO A 427 -5.72 12.32 -1.24
CA PRO A 427 -6.07 11.93 -2.61
C PRO A 427 -4.88 11.26 -3.30
N VAL A 428 -5.19 10.31 -4.19
CA VAL A 428 -4.23 9.69 -5.10
C VAL A 428 -4.50 10.20 -6.50
N PRO A 429 -3.54 10.90 -7.12
CA PRO A 429 -3.74 11.47 -8.47
C PRO A 429 -4.04 10.39 -9.50
N THR A 430 -5.04 10.63 -10.35
CA THR A 430 -5.39 9.79 -11.50
C THR A 430 -5.68 10.66 -12.73
N PRO A 431 -5.39 10.19 -13.96
CA PRO A 431 -5.59 10.98 -15.17
C PRO A 431 -7.05 11.41 -15.38
N ALA A 432 -7.99 10.50 -15.10
CA ALA A 432 -9.43 10.71 -15.25
C ALA A 432 -10.14 10.26 -13.97
N TYR A 433 -11.42 9.88 -14.05
CA TYR A 433 -12.13 9.23 -12.97
C TYR A 433 -11.55 7.84 -12.74
N ALA A 434 -11.66 7.34 -11.53
CA ALA A 434 -11.08 6.06 -11.16
C ALA A 434 -11.90 5.34 -10.10
N SER A 435 -11.94 4.01 -10.21
CA SER A 435 -12.60 3.12 -9.24
C SER A 435 -11.80 1.84 -9.02
N ASP A 436 -12.23 1.03 -8.06
CA ASP A 436 -11.76 -0.32 -7.78
C ASP A 436 -10.22 -0.45 -7.68
N PRO A 437 -9.52 0.30 -6.81
CA PRO A 437 -8.09 0.18 -6.68
C PRO A 437 -7.68 -1.18 -6.11
N THR A 438 -6.54 -1.70 -6.55
CA THR A 438 -5.91 -2.87 -5.95
C THR A 438 -4.41 -2.68 -5.86
N TRP A 439 -3.87 -2.87 -4.67
CA TRP A 439 -2.46 -2.67 -4.37
C TRP A 439 -1.65 -3.93 -4.66
N SER A 440 -0.45 -3.77 -5.22
CA SER A 440 0.49 -4.87 -5.42
C SER A 440 1.19 -5.26 -4.12
N PRO A 441 1.79 -6.46 -4.05
CA PRO A 441 2.88 -6.73 -3.11
C PRO A 441 4.04 -5.74 -3.33
N LEU A 442 5.02 -5.71 -2.40
CA LEU A 442 6.28 -5.02 -2.63
C LEU A 442 6.97 -5.57 -3.88
N LEU A 443 7.47 -4.67 -4.74
CA LEU A 443 8.13 -5.05 -6.01
C LEU A 443 9.57 -5.53 -5.79
N SER A 444 10.28 -4.96 -4.84
CA SER A 444 11.48 -5.54 -4.29
C SER A 444 11.03 -6.69 -3.42
N GLY A 445 11.20 -7.91 -3.90
CA GLY A 445 10.87 -9.08 -3.09
C GLY A 445 11.35 -8.85 -1.67
N ALA A 446 10.46 -8.97 -0.69
CA ALA A 446 10.83 -8.85 0.69
C ALA A 446 12.05 -9.76 0.92
N ALA A 447 13.19 -9.15 1.17
CA ALA A 447 14.26 -9.85 1.86
C ALA A 447 13.64 -10.24 3.20
N ARG A 448 13.14 -11.49 3.26
CA ARG A 448 12.72 -12.14 4.49
C ARG A 448 13.95 -12.39 5.34
#